data_d4d2a0a5ff206fbcbfcab956d776e0f5
#
_entry.id   d4d2a0a5ff206fbcbfcab956d776e0f5
#
_cell.length_a   1.000
_cell.length_b   1.000
_cell.length_c   1.000
_cell.angle_alpha   90.00
_cell.angle_beta   90.00
_cell.angle_gamma   90.00
#
_symmetry.space_group_name_H-M   'P 1'
#
loop_
_entity.id
_entity.type
_entity.pdbx_description
1 polymer ?
#
loop_
_entity_poly.entity_id
_entity_poly.type
_entity_poly.pdbx_seq_one_letter_code
_entity_poly.pdbx_strand_id
1 'polypeptide(L)'
;VRVVDLHVRSTSTAKARIDAIKSDLVRLPLQMNLSAERHFAMVYCDGVSASEGFLMQAWYASARFPCLAVGGSAGGTMDMKATYIGTREGVLREKALVIFCEMARGMSFAPFKSQNYEATEHSWLVAEADPVARTVKSVFDRHHQPIPIIDALCQHFHCNKDQLASRLDGFTFGVRVGSEFFTPTTVDGEAPSTK
;
A
#
# COMPACT_ATOMS: atom_id res chain seq x y z
N VAL A 1 16.61 14.43 -3.77
CA VAL A 1 16.07 13.50 -2.78
C VAL A 1 15.34 14.29 -1.71
N ARG A 2 14.20 13.80 -1.26
CA ARG A 2 13.38 14.41 -0.19
C ARG A 2 12.83 13.32 0.72
N VAL A 3 12.70 13.67 1.99
CA VAL A 3 12.10 12.81 3.01
C VAL A 3 10.72 13.37 3.36
N VAL A 4 9.72 12.49 3.44
CA VAL A 4 8.33 12.82 3.79
C VAL A 4 7.96 12.04 5.03
N ASP A 5 7.36 12.70 6.02
CA ASP A 5 6.80 12.04 7.19
C ASP A 5 5.51 11.31 6.82
N LEU A 6 5.35 10.09 7.27
CA LEU A 6 4.13 9.30 7.05
C LEU A 6 3.09 9.48 8.15
N HIS A 7 3.42 10.26 9.18
CA HIS A 7 2.51 10.63 10.28
C HIS A 7 1.84 9.44 10.97
N VAL A 8 2.55 8.32 11.06
CA VAL A 8 2.01 7.05 11.59
C VAL A 8 1.52 7.21 13.02
N ARG A 9 2.30 7.90 13.86
CA ARG A 9 2.01 8.07 15.30
C ARG A 9 1.18 9.30 15.64
N SER A 10 1.15 10.28 14.75
CA SER A 10 0.52 11.58 15.00
C SER A 10 -0.93 11.67 14.52
N THR A 11 -1.41 10.64 13.80
CA THR A 11 -2.76 10.62 13.21
C THR A 11 -3.46 9.29 13.50
N SER A 12 -4.74 9.38 13.89
CA SER A 12 -5.56 8.21 14.24
C SER A 12 -6.56 7.82 13.13
N THR A 13 -6.72 8.65 12.11
CA THR A 13 -7.64 8.36 11.00
C THR A 13 -6.95 8.46 9.65
N ALA A 14 -7.44 7.70 8.67
CA ALA A 14 -6.95 7.74 7.29
C ALA A 14 -6.97 9.18 6.73
N LYS A 15 -8.09 9.89 6.91
CA LYS A 15 -8.22 11.27 6.43
C LYS A 15 -7.18 12.20 7.05
N ALA A 16 -7.03 12.18 8.37
CA ALA A 16 -6.06 13.03 9.05
C ALA A 16 -4.62 12.74 8.58
N ARG A 17 -4.29 11.48 8.34
CA ARG A 17 -2.98 11.07 7.82
C ARG A 17 -2.75 11.59 6.40
N ILE A 18 -3.72 11.43 5.51
CA ILE A 18 -3.64 11.95 4.13
C ILE A 18 -3.48 13.47 4.15
N ASP A 19 -4.26 14.19 4.96
CA ASP A 19 -4.20 15.66 5.05
C ASP A 19 -2.84 16.14 5.58
N ALA A 20 -2.26 15.45 6.58
CA ALA A 20 -0.94 15.77 7.12
C ALA A 20 0.16 15.53 6.08
N ILE A 21 0.19 14.37 5.43
CA ILE A 21 1.15 14.05 4.36
C ILE A 21 1.00 15.05 3.20
N LYS A 22 -0.22 15.36 2.78
CA LYS A 22 -0.49 16.35 1.74
C LYS A 22 0.10 17.71 2.10
N SER A 23 -0.08 18.15 3.34
CA SER A 23 0.47 19.42 3.85
C SER A 23 2.00 19.46 3.73
N ASP A 24 2.68 18.36 4.06
CA ASP A 24 4.13 18.25 3.92
C ASP A 24 4.56 18.24 2.45
N LEU A 25 3.85 17.49 1.61
CA LEU A 25 4.12 17.45 0.17
C LEU A 25 3.99 18.84 -0.48
N VAL A 26 2.95 19.61 -0.11
CA VAL A 26 2.75 20.97 -0.62
C VAL A 26 3.90 21.90 -0.21
N ARG A 27 4.49 21.72 0.96
CA ARG A 27 5.60 22.54 1.48
C ARG A 27 6.99 22.01 1.10
N LEU A 28 7.06 20.85 0.47
CA LEU A 28 8.33 20.19 0.16
C LEU A 28 9.22 21.11 -0.73
N PRO A 29 10.46 21.46 -0.32
CA PRO A 29 11.31 22.33 -1.13
C PRO A 29 11.78 21.59 -2.38
N LEU A 30 11.51 22.12 -3.55
CA LEU A 30 11.99 21.60 -4.83
C LEU A 30 13.03 22.55 -5.41
N GLN A 31 14.09 21.98 -5.97
CA GLN A 31 15.17 22.71 -6.64
C GLN A 31 15.08 22.60 -8.16
N MET A 32 13.97 22.09 -8.68
CA MET A 32 13.72 21.86 -10.09
C MET A 32 12.26 22.13 -10.45
N ASN A 33 12.02 22.55 -11.68
CA ASN A 33 10.69 22.69 -12.23
C ASN A 33 10.28 21.36 -12.86
N LEU A 34 9.37 20.64 -12.18
CA LEU A 34 8.92 19.33 -12.64
C LEU A 34 8.00 19.47 -13.85
N SER A 35 8.16 18.55 -14.82
CA SER A 35 7.24 18.35 -15.95
C SER A 35 6.95 16.88 -16.15
N ALA A 36 5.80 16.55 -16.72
CA ALA A 36 5.39 15.17 -16.98
C ALA A 36 6.30 14.47 -18.01
N GLU A 37 6.83 15.22 -18.98
CA GLU A 37 7.61 14.68 -20.10
C GLU A 37 9.04 14.34 -19.73
N ARG A 38 9.61 15.07 -18.75
CA ARG A 38 11.03 14.98 -18.46
C ARG A 38 11.38 14.46 -17.08
N HIS A 39 10.38 14.29 -16.22
CA HIS A 39 10.62 13.92 -14.84
C HIS A 39 9.77 12.74 -14.43
N PHE A 40 10.31 11.96 -13.51
CA PHE A 40 9.56 10.98 -12.73
C PHE A 40 10.07 10.99 -11.29
N ALA A 41 9.29 10.46 -10.39
CA ALA A 41 9.67 10.30 -9.00
C ALA A 41 9.81 8.82 -8.64
N MET A 42 10.90 8.44 -8.00
CA MET A 42 11.01 7.15 -7.32
C MET A 42 10.61 7.33 -5.86
N VAL A 43 9.72 6.48 -5.38
CA VAL A 43 9.17 6.57 -4.03
C VAL A 43 9.42 5.26 -3.28
N TYR A 44 10.05 5.37 -2.13
CA TYR A 44 10.30 4.25 -1.22
C TYR A 44 9.63 4.54 0.11
N CYS A 45 8.66 3.70 0.51
CA CYS A 45 7.96 3.82 1.79
C CYS A 45 8.51 2.83 2.81
N ASP A 46 8.43 3.20 4.09
CA ASP A 46 8.53 2.22 5.17
C ASP A 46 7.34 1.24 5.05
N GLY A 47 7.63 -0.04 4.75
CA GLY A 47 6.62 -1.05 4.45
C GLY A 47 5.75 -1.42 5.67
N VAL A 48 6.33 -1.45 6.87
CA VAL A 48 5.57 -1.74 8.10
C VAL A 48 4.63 -0.60 8.48
N SER A 49 4.88 0.61 7.98
CA SER A 49 3.99 1.76 8.22
C SER A 49 2.61 1.62 7.58
N ALA A 50 2.46 0.72 6.59
CA ALA A 50 1.25 0.51 5.81
C ALA A 50 0.66 1.82 5.23
N SER A 51 1.53 2.77 4.84
CA SER A 51 1.14 4.14 4.49
C SER A 51 1.25 4.48 3.01
N GLU A 52 1.58 3.52 2.15
CA GLU A 52 1.78 3.73 0.71
C GLU A 52 0.52 4.32 0.05
N GLY A 53 -0.64 3.75 0.37
CA GLY A 53 -1.92 4.22 -0.16
C GLY A 53 -2.24 5.65 0.28
N PHE A 54 -1.95 5.99 1.53
CA PHE A 54 -2.15 7.35 2.05
C PHE A 54 -1.20 8.35 1.41
N LEU A 55 0.07 7.96 1.23
CA LEU A 55 1.05 8.79 0.53
C LEU A 55 0.62 9.05 -0.91
N MET A 56 0.19 8.03 -1.65
CA MET A 56 -0.23 8.20 -3.04
C MET A 56 -1.51 9.03 -3.15
N GLN A 57 -2.48 8.85 -2.25
CA GLN A 57 -3.66 9.71 -2.20
C GLN A 57 -3.28 11.18 -1.93
N ALA A 58 -2.39 11.41 -0.96
CA ALA A 58 -1.88 12.75 -0.66
C ALA A 58 -1.09 13.35 -1.83
N TRP A 59 -0.29 12.54 -2.51
CA TRP A 59 0.48 12.93 -3.71
C TRP A 59 -0.44 13.47 -4.80
N TYR A 60 -1.44 12.71 -5.21
CA TYR A 60 -2.38 13.13 -6.25
C TYR A 60 -3.26 14.30 -5.77
N ALA A 61 -3.74 14.25 -4.52
CA ALA A 61 -4.55 15.34 -3.96
C ALA A 61 -3.78 16.66 -3.78
N SER A 62 -2.44 16.62 -3.73
CA SER A 62 -1.61 17.83 -3.66
C SER A 62 -1.63 18.63 -4.96
N ALA A 63 -1.89 17.99 -6.10
CA ALA A 63 -1.81 18.53 -7.46
C ALA A 63 -0.47 19.25 -7.76
N ARG A 64 0.59 18.94 -7.01
CA ARG A 64 1.87 19.64 -7.07
C ARG A 64 2.85 19.02 -8.04
N PHE A 65 2.75 17.70 -8.21
CA PHE A 65 3.73 16.92 -8.96
C PHE A 65 3.12 16.42 -10.27
N PRO A 66 3.47 17.02 -11.42
CA PRO A 66 2.94 16.60 -12.71
C PRO A 66 3.54 15.29 -13.20
N CYS A 67 4.63 14.85 -12.60
CA CYS A 67 5.36 13.65 -13.01
C CYS A 67 4.82 12.38 -12.36
N LEU A 68 5.01 11.27 -13.05
CA LEU A 68 4.65 9.95 -12.55
C LEU A 68 5.50 9.56 -11.34
N ALA A 69 4.88 8.94 -10.35
CA ALA A 69 5.56 8.32 -9.23
C ALA A 69 5.59 6.80 -9.40
N VAL A 70 6.76 6.20 -9.25
CA VAL A 70 6.99 4.75 -9.27
C VAL A 70 7.79 4.34 -8.05
N GLY A 71 7.60 3.14 -7.56
CA GLY A 71 8.35 2.69 -6.39
C GLY A 71 7.63 1.60 -5.62
N GLY A 72 7.90 1.52 -4.34
CA GLY A 72 7.33 0.49 -3.48
C GLY A 72 7.70 0.66 -2.02
N SER A 73 7.35 -0.35 -1.26
CA SER A 73 7.63 -0.40 0.16
C SER A 73 8.96 -1.10 0.43
N ALA A 74 9.73 -0.56 1.37
CA ALA A 74 10.92 -1.20 1.87
C ALA A 74 10.55 -2.50 2.58
N GLY A 75 11.20 -3.59 2.19
CA GLY A 75 11.11 -4.86 2.89
C GLY A 75 11.94 -4.85 4.18
N GLY A 76 11.62 -5.75 5.07
CA GLY A 76 12.35 -5.98 6.32
C GLY A 76 12.52 -7.47 6.59
N THR A 77 12.76 -7.79 7.85
CA THR A 77 12.68 -9.18 8.29
C THR A 77 11.22 -9.67 8.28
N MET A 78 11.05 -10.98 8.12
CA MET A 78 9.70 -11.59 8.06
C MET A 78 8.91 -11.47 9.38
N ASP A 79 9.50 -10.90 10.42
CA ASP A 79 8.83 -10.64 11.69
C ASP A 79 7.91 -9.41 11.67
N MET A 80 7.89 -8.66 10.56
CA MET A 80 7.07 -7.47 10.35
C MET A 80 7.17 -6.39 11.44
N LYS A 81 8.27 -6.37 12.20
CA LYS A 81 8.43 -5.43 13.32
C LYS A 81 8.94 -4.07 12.88
N ALA A 82 9.78 -4.04 11.87
CA ALA A 82 10.36 -2.80 11.39
C ALA A 82 10.89 -2.93 9.97
N THR A 83 10.77 -1.86 9.20
CA THR A 83 11.51 -1.67 7.96
C THR A 83 12.31 -0.37 8.02
N TYR A 84 13.36 -0.31 7.25
CA TYR A 84 14.31 0.79 7.29
C TYR A 84 14.65 1.26 5.89
N ILE A 85 14.77 2.56 5.70
CA ILE A 85 15.25 3.17 4.48
C ILE A 85 16.58 3.84 4.78
N GLY A 86 17.65 3.36 4.17
CA GLY A 86 18.97 3.95 4.29
C GLY A 86 19.11 5.20 3.42
N THR A 87 19.64 6.27 3.99
CA THR A 87 20.01 7.50 3.27
C THR A 87 21.45 7.88 3.60
N ARG A 88 21.99 8.86 2.89
CA ARG A 88 23.32 9.41 3.21
C ARG A 88 23.37 10.04 4.61
N GLU A 89 22.23 10.52 5.11
CA GLU A 89 22.12 11.22 6.40
C GLU A 89 21.77 10.27 7.55
N GLY A 90 21.51 9.00 7.27
CA GLY A 90 21.18 8.00 8.27
C GLY A 90 20.03 7.07 7.83
N VAL A 91 19.47 6.40 8.82
CA VAL A 91 18.39 5.41 8.65
C VAL A 91 17.06 6.04 9.03
N LEU A 92 16.07 5.84 8.18
CA LEU A 92 14.71 6.36 8.32
C LEU A 92 13.74 5.25 8.70
N ARG A 93 12.77 5.59 9.55
CA ARG A 93 11.58 4.79 9.87
C ARG A 93 10.35 5.68 9.83
N GLU A 94 9.20 5.07 9.53
CA GLU A 94 7.91 5.77 9.45
C GLU A 94 7.95 6.97 8.48
N LYS A 95 8.80 6.87 7.47
CA LYS A 95 9.06 7.91 6.47
C LYS A 95 8.93 7.33 5.06
N ALA A 96 8.78 8.23 4.11
CA ALA A 96 9.00 7.94 2.70
C ALA A 96 10.19 8.74 2.15
N LEU A 97 10.93 8.11 1.27
CA LEU A 97 11.98 8.75 0.49
C LEU A 97 11.47 9.01 -0.92
N VAL A 98 11.56 10.24 -1.37
CA VAL A 98 11.18 10.64 -2.72
C VAL A 98 12.41 11.14 -3.47
N ILE A 99 12.70 10.53 -4.60
CA ILE A 99 13.82 10.88 -5.48
C ILE A 99 13.22 11.39 -6.78
N PHE A 100 13.33 12.68 -7.04
CA PHE A 100 12.95 13.23 -8.34
C PHE A 100 14.09 13.02 -9.32
N CYS A 101 13.77 12.43 -10.47
CA CYS A 101 14.69 12.13 -11.55
C CYS A 101 14.34 12.96 -12.77
N GLU A 102 15.34 13.60 -13.37
CA GLU A 102 15.25 14.28 -14.66
C GLU A 102 15.87 13.41 -15.73
N MET A 103 15.17 13.18 -16.80
CA MET A 103 15.67 12.41 -17.94
C MET A 103 16.59 13.26 -18.81
N ALA A 104 17.67 12.64 -19.29
CA ALA A 104 18.53 13.28 -20.29
C ALA A 104 17.74 13.59 -21.58
N ARG A 105 18.22 14.55 -22.35
CA ARG A 105 17.58 14.95 -23.59
C ARG A 105 17.50 13.78 -24.58
N GLY A 106 16.33 13.54 -25.13
CA GLY A 106 16.08 12.43 -26.07
C GLY A 106 15.81 11.08 -25.42
N MET A 107 15.79 10.99 -24.08
CA MET A 107 15.36 9.79 -23.37
C MET A 107 13.89 9.86 -23.00
N SER A 108 13.25 8.70 -22.95
CA SER A 108 11.89 8.51 -22.43
C SER A 108 11.88 7.36 -21.44
N PHE A 109 10.86 7.28 -20.62
CA PHE A 109 10.64 6.15 -19.72
C PHE A 109 9.19 5.64 -19.84
N ALA A 110 9.01 4.38 -19.56
CA ALA A 110 7.68 3.79 -19.40
C ALA A 110 7.65 3.00 -18.10
N PRO A 111 6.64 3.19 -17.25
CA PRO A 111 6.47 2.38 -16.06
C PRO A 111 6.05 0.98 -16.47
N PHE A 112 6.58 -0.01 -15.78
CA PHE A 112 6.19 -1.39 -15.93
C PHE A 112 5.75 -1.94 -14.58
N LYS A 113 4.58 -2.58 -14.53
CA LYS A 113 4.08 -3.28 -13.36
C LYS A 113 3.94 -4.75 -13.68
N SER A 114 4.53 -5.58 -12.87
CA SER A 114 4.34 -7.03 -12.93
C SER A 114 3.79 -7.53 -11.60
N GLN A 115 3.13 -8.65 -11.65
CA GLN A 115 2.70 -9.41 -10.49
C GLN A 115 2.84 -10.91 -10.80
N ASN A 116 3.12 -11.68 -9.77
CA ASN A 116 3.27 -13.14 -9.84
C ASN A 116 2.06 -13.89 -9.26
N TYR A 117 0.92 -13.20 -9.17
CA TYR A 117 -0.34 -13.78 -8.73
C TYR A 117 -1.32 -13.86 -9.89
N GLU A 118 -2.08 -14.94 -9.92
CA GLU A 118 -3.21 -15.12 -10.83
C GLU A 118 -4.51 -14.92 -10.06
N ALA A 119 -5.49 -14.29 -10.74
CA ALA A 119 -6.82 -14.13 -10.16
C ALA A 119 -7.52 -15.47 -10.09
N THR A 120 -8.10 -15.77 -8.94
CA THR A 120 -9.08 -16.86 -8.84
C THR A 120 -10.46 -16.38 -9.34
N GLU A 121 -11.36 -17.33 -9.61
CA GLU A 121 -12.74 -17.01 -9.98
C GLU A 121 -13.56 -16.45 -8.80
N HIS A 122 -13.04 -16.58 -7.57
CA HIS A 122 -13.75 -16.19 -6.36
C HIS A 122 -13.50 -14.73 -6.01
N SER A 123 -14.58 -14.05 -5.71
CA SER A 123 -14.52 -12.66 -5.21
C SER A 123 -15.65 -12.41 -4.22
N TRP A 124 -15.40 -11.52 -3.28
CA TRP A 124 -16.38 -11.07 -2.30
C TRP A 124 -16.53 -9.56 -2.34
N LEU A 125 -17.75 -9.11 -2.17
CA LEU A 125 -18.01 -7.69 -1.94
C LEU A 125 -17.75 -7.38 -0.46
N VAL A 126 -16.85 -6.46 -0.19
CA VAL A 126 -16.51 -6.04 1.17
C VAL A 126 -17.66 -5.27 1.79
N ALA A 127 -18.11 -5.69 2.98
CA ALA A 127 -19.13 -5.00 3.75
C ALA A 127 -18.50 -4.02 4.76
N GLU A 128 -17.43 -4.45 5.45
CA GLU A 128 -16.71 -3.62 6.42
C GLU A 128 -15.21 -3.86 6.32
N ALA A 129 -14.45 -2.77 6.31
CA ALA A 129 -12.99 -2.80 6.33
C ALA A 129 -12.42 -1.63 7.15
N ASP A 130 -11.22 -1.82 7.69
CA ASP A 130 -10.43 -0.76 8.31
C ASP A 130 -9.23 -0.44 7.39
N PRO A 131 -9.25 0.72 6.71
CA PRO A 131 -8.17 1.09 5.81
C PRO A 131 -6.87 1.48 6.54
N VAL A 132 -6.95 1.85 7.83
CA VAL A 132 -5.76 2.19 8.63
C VAL A 132 -5.06 0.93 9.09
N ALA A 133 -5.82 -0.01 9.64
CA ALA A 133 -5.32 -1.35 10.00
C ALA A 133 -5.07 -2.24 8.77
N ARG A 134 -5.60 -1.86 7.59
CA ARG A 134 -5.55 -2.62 6.35
C ARG A 134 -6.17 -4.02 6.51
N THR A 135 -7.29 -4.08 7.21
CA THR A 135 -8.01 -5.33 7.45
C THR A 135 -9.40 -5.29 6.84
N VAL A 136 -9.87 -6.43 6.36
CA VAL A 136 -11.26 -6.67 5.99
C VAL A 136 -11.91 -7.43 7.14
N LYS A 137 -13.03 -6.92 7.66
CA LYS A 137 -13.75 -7.53 8.78
C LYS A 137 -14.89 -8.42 8.31
N SER A 138 -15.69 -7.93 7.37
CA SER A 138 -16.83 -8.66 6.85
C SER A 138 -17.03 -8.47 5.36
N VAL A 139 -17.68 -9.43 4.76
CA VAL A 139 -18.07 -9.47 3.35
C VAL A 139 -19.53 -9.84 3.21
N PHE A 140 -20.14 -9.51 2.08
CA PHE A 140 -21.48 -9.95 1.78
C PHE A 140 -21.50 -11.41 1.29
N ASP A 141 -22.41 -12.22 1.84
CA ASP A 141 -22.71 -13.55 1.34
C ASP A 141 -23.59 -13.50 0.07
N ARG A 142 -23.95 -14.69 -0.45
CA ARG A 142 -24.85 -14.83 -1.60
C ARG A 142 -26.27 -14.28 -1.38
N HIS A 143 -26.66 -14.03 -0.14
CA HIS A 143 -27.96 -13.46 0.24
C HIS A 143 -27.86 -11.98 0.57
N HIS A 144 -26.72 -11.33 0.27
CA HIS A 144 -26.41 -9.95 0.61
C HIS A 144 -26.45 -9.66 2.11
N GLN A 145 -26.16 -10.68 2.95
CA GLN A 145 -26.00 -10.50 4.39
C GLN A 145 -24.52 -10.37 4.73
N PRO A 146 -24.14 -9.42 5.59
CA PRO A 146 -22.74 -9.29 6.02
C PRO A 146 -22.38 -10.47 6.93
N ILE A 147 -21.30 -11.17 6.60
CA ILE A 147 -20.72 -12.25 7.39
C ILE A 147 -19.25 -11.97 7.66
N PRO A 148 -18.68 -12.42 8.78
CA PRO A 148 -17.25 -12.30 9.04
C PRO A 148 -16.43 -12.91 7.89
N ILE A 149 -15.34 -12.22 7.48
CA ILE A 149 -14.50 -12.72 6.38
C ILE A 149 -13.92 -14.12 6.69
N ILE A 150 -13.56 -14.37 7.94
CA ILE A 150 -13.06 -15.70 8.37
C ILE A 150 -14.08 -16.79 8.11
N ASP A 151 -15.36 -16.53 8.38
CA ASP A 151 -16.40 -17.52 8.14
C ASP A 151 -16.65 -17.73 6.64
N ALA A 152 -16.58 -16.66 5.83
CA ALA A 152 -16.65 -16.76 4.37
C ALA A 152 -15.49 -17.60 3.80
N LEU A 153 -14.28 -17.39 4.30
CA LEU A 153 -13.10 -18.16 3.89
C LEU A 153 -13.21 -19.64 4.33
N CYS A 154 -13.62 -19.90 5.55
CA CYS A 154 -13.84 -21.27 6.01
C CYS A 154 -14.87 -22.01 5.15
N GLN A 155 -15.96 -21.36 4.77
CA GLN A 155 -16.94 -21.91 3.83
C GLN A 155 -16.33 -22.19 2.46
N HIS A 156 -15.55 -21.24 1.93
CA HIS A 156 -14.93 -21.39 0.61
C HIS A 156 -13.90 -22.52 0.56
N PHE A 157 -13.03 -22.61 1.56
CA PHE A 157 -11.99 -23.64 1.63
C PHE A 157 -12.46 -24.96 2.26
N HIS A 158 -13.74 -25.06 2.63
CA HIS A 158 -14.30 -26.24 3.29
C HIS A 158 -13.47 -26.69 4.51
N CYS A 159 -13.14 -25.74 5.39
CA CYS A 159 -12.29 -25.99 6.55
C CYS A 159 -12.83 -25.28 7.80
N ASN A 160 -12.32 -25.64 8.97
CA ASN A 160 -12.56 -24.91 10.21
C ASN A 160 -11.51 -23.77 10.38
N LYS A 161 -11.72 -22.92 11.40
CA LYS A 161 -10.84 -21.78 11.67
C LYS A 161 -9.39 -22.18 11.96
N ASP A 162 -9.19 -23.31 12.64
CA ASP A 162 -7.84 -23.78 13.00
C ASP A 162 -7.04 -24.27 11.77
N GLN A 163 -7.74 -24.69 10.73
CA GLN A 163 -7.15 -25.16 9.48
C GLN A 163 -6.97 -24.04 8.45
N LEU A 164 -7.59 -22.89 8.66
CA LEU A 164 -7.67 -21.84 7.66
C LEU A 164 -6.29 -21.33 7.25
N ALA A 165 -5.40 -21.08 8.20
CA ALA A 165 -4.04 -20.58 7.92
C ALA A 165 -3.28 -21.51 6.95
N SER A 166 -3.41 -22.84 7.14
CA SER A 166 -2.77 -23.82 6.25
C SER A 166 -3.43 -23.90 4.87
N ARG A 167 -4.72 -23.55 4.76
CA ARG A 167 -5.43 -23.50 3.48
C ARG A 167 -5.13 -22.25 2.68
N LEU A 168 -4.75 -21.18 3.36
CA LEU A 168 -4.36 -19.91 2.74
C LEU A 168 -2.89 -19.90 2.26
N ASP A 169 -2.12 -20.93 2.57
CA ASP A 169 -0.74 -21.04 2.09
C ASP A 169 -0.71 -21.03 0.54
N GLY A 170 0.08 -20.11 -0.02
CA GLY A 170 0.14 -19.87 -1.46
C GLY A 170 -0.94 -18.94 -2.03
N PHE A 171 -1.87 -18.46 -1.22
CA PHE A 171 -2.88 -17.46 -1.61
C PHE A 171 -2.54 -16.08 -1.07
N THR A 172 -3.03 -15.09 -1.76
CA THR A 172 -3.03 -13.71 -1.28
C THR A 172 -4.35 -13.04 -1.68
N PHE A 173 -4.71 -11.99 -0.96
CA PHE A 173 -5.93 -11.26 -1.27
C PHE A 173 -5.62 -10.11 -2.22
N GLY A 174 -6.45 -9.92 -3.23
CA GLY A 174 -6.38 -8.81 -4.17
C GLY A 174 -7.66 -7.99 -4.16
N VAL A 175 -7.53 -6.68 -4.16
CA VAL A 175 -8.65 -5.78 -4.43
C VAL A 175 -8.80 -5.65 -5.94
N ARG A 176 -9.98 -5.93 -6.47
CA ARG A 176 -10.28 -5.73 -7.89
C ARG A 176 -10.75 -4.31 -8.11
N VAL A 177 -10.04 -3.61 -9.01
CA VAL A 177 -10.46 -2.29 -9.52
C VAL A 177 -10.47 -2.38 -11.05
N GLY A 178 -11.65 -2.42 -11.64
CA GLY A 178 -11.80 -2.66 -13.07
C GLY A 178 -11.25 -4.04 -13.47
N SER A 179 -10.30 -4.06 -14.39
CA SER A 179 -9.59 -5.27 -14.85
C SER A 179 -8.29 -5.55 -14.08
N GLU A 180 -7.90 -4.66 -13.17
CA GLU A 180 -6.63 -4.76 -12.45
C GLU A 180 -6.81 -5.32 -11.04
N PHE A 181 -5.76 -6.00 -10.56
CA PHE A 181 -5.67 -6.46 -9.18
C PHE A 181 -4.60 -5.68 -8.44
N PHE A 182 -4.91 -5.35 -7.20
CA PHE A 182 -3.94 -4.80 -6.26
C PHE A 182 -3.79 -5.79 -5.10
N THR A 183 -2.56 -6.14 -4.77
CA THR A 183 -2.26 -6.97 -3.59
C THR A 183 -2.51 -6.16 -2.33
N PRO A 184 -3.27 -6.68 -1.39
CA PRO A 184 -3.74 -5.72 -0.47
C PRO A 184 -3.55 -5.88 1.00
N THR A 185 -3.94 -6.96 1.58
CA THR A 185 -4.49 -6.77 2.94
C THR A 185 -4.42 -8.05 3.71
N THR A 186 -4.17 -7.90 4.99
CA THR A 186 -4.42 -8.95 5.97
C THR A 186 -5.92 -9.07 6.20
N VAL A 187 -6.38 -10.28 6.47
CA VAL A 187 -7.74 -10.59 6.89
C VAL A 187 -7.80 -10.53 8.41
N ASP A 188 -8.86 -9.94 8.96
CA ASP A 188 -9.02 -9.82 10.41
C ASP A 188 -9.08 -11.21 11.06
N GLY A 189 -8.26 -11.42 12.09
CA GLY A 189 -8.13 -12.71 12.77
C GLY A 189 -6.95 -13.58 12.33
N GLU A 190 -6.21 -13.20 11.29
CA GLU A 190 -4.91 -13.79 11.01
C GLU A 190 -3.82 -13.08 11.81
N ALA A 191 -3.31 -13.72 12.84
CA ALA A 191 -2.00 -13.36 13.34
C ALA A 191 -0.99 -13.65 12.21
N PRO A 192 -0.04 -12.74 11.90
CA PRO A 192 1.02 -13.05 10.96
C PRO A 192 1.70 -14.33 11.45
N SER A 193 1.67 -15.38 10.64
CA SER A 193 2.33 -16.64 10.98
C SER A 193 3.82 -16.36 11.11
N THR A 194 4.30 -16.35 12.36
CA THR A 194 5.72 -16.42 12.66
C THR A 194 6.18 -17.82 12.27
N LYS A 195 6.66 -17.98 11.06
CA LYS A 195 7.56 -19.07 10.67
C LYS A 195 8.78 -18.49 10.01
#